data_f73724910a987bb24f3bdbb7f0e293e5
#
_entry.id   f73724910a987bb24f3bdbb7f0e293e5
#
_cell.length_a   1.000
_cell.length_b   1.000
_cell.length_c   1.000
_cell.angle_alpha   90.00
_cell.angle_beta   90.00
_cell.angle_gamma   90.00
#
_symmetry.space_group_name_H-M   'P 1'
#
loop_
_entity.id
_entity.type
_entity.pdbx_description
1 polymer ?
#
loop_
_entity_poly.entity_id
_entity_poly.type
_entity_poly.pdbx_seq_one_letter_code
_entity_poly.pdbx_strand_id
1 'polypeptide(L)'
;MKRIDFENGTVTRNIFGAALPMLIAQILNLLYNIVDRIYIARIPKVGTAALGAVGLCFPLIVVITAFANLFGSGGAPLFSIYRGKKKNKEAELIMDTSFSMVCVSGLILMAIGLLFARPLLVLFGASREALVYACPYLMIYLIGTLPSMIAVGMNPFINAQGYSTVGMLSVAIGAVANLLLAPLFIFVLGFGVQGAAIATVLSQCLSAVFVLFFLTRKSELKVHFLRKNELSSCVPYAKNIVSLGTSSFIMQLTNSLVTICCNHVLSSTGGDIYISVMTIVSSVRQLVETPIYAMNEGTSPILSYNYGARRPAQVRKAMLVMSAMILGYTAIMWSIILLEPGALIRIFSSDETLIRDAVPALKQYFAAFIFMDCQYIGQTVFKSLNKKKQAIFFSLLRKVVIVVPLTYFMPYTLHMGTGGVFLAEPVSNVIGGGLCFVTMLCTILPELKRLDSAQ
;
A
#
# COMPACT_ATOMS: atom_id res chain seq x y z
N MET A 1 -21.95 15.72 0.87
CA MET A 1 -20.78 15.09 1.53
C MET A 1 -19.85 16.19 2.02
N LYS A 2 -19.40 16.11 3.30
CA LYS A 2 -18.61 17.20 3.90
C LYS A 2 -17.19 17.15 3.34
N ARG A 3 -16.76 18.23 2.71
CA ARG A 3 -15.39 18.41 2.22
C ARG A 3 -14.52 18.91 3.35
N ILE A 4 -13.29 18.43 3.41
CA ILE A 4 -12.26 18.95 4.33
C ILE A 4 -11.70 20.22 3.72
N ASP A 5 -11.76 21.32 4.48
CA ASP A 5 -11.23 22.60 4.05
C ASP A 5 -9.75 22.71 4.45
N PHE A 6 -8.85 22.50 3.46
CA PHE A 6 -7.40 22.62 3.67
C PHE A 6 -6.94 24.07 3.81
N GLU A 7 -7.75 25.04 3.38
CA GLU A 7 -7.40 26.46 3.37
C GLU A 7 -7.69 27.14 4.71
N ASN A 8 -8.91 26.95 5.25
CA ASN A 8 -9.37 27.67 6.43
C ASN A 8 -9.54 26.76 7.66
N GLY A 9 -9.58 25.44 7.44
CA GLY A 9 -9.73 24.47 8.52
C GLY A 9 -8.47 24.34 9.40
N THR A 10 -8.66 24.00 10.68
CA THR A 10 -7.52 23.69 11.56
C THR A 10 -6.84 22.40 11.10
N VAL A 11 -5.50 22.40 11.02
CA VAL A 11 -4.70 21.26 10.54
C VAL A 11 -5.04 19.98 11.30
N THR A 12 -5.14 20.05 12.62
CA THR A 12 -5.46 18.88 13.46
C THR A 12 -6.81 18.27 13.09
N ARG A 13 -7.87 19.10 12.97
CA ARG A 13 -9.21 18.65 12.59
C ARG A 13 -9.22 18.04 11.18
N ASN A 14 -8.46 18.64 10.27
CA ASN A 14 -8.35 18.17 8.90
C ASN A 14 -7.66 16.78 8.84
N ILE A 15 -6.60 16.57 9.64
CA ILE A 15 -5.90 15.29 9.70
C ILE A 15 -6.83 14.21 10.26
N PHE A 16 -7.50 14.44 11.38
CA PHE A 16 -8.46 13.46 11.93
C PHE A 16 -9.62 13.19 10.97
N GLY A 17 -10.14 14.25 10.32
CA GLY A 17 -11.21 14.15 9.33
C GLY A 17 -10.81 13.36 8.08
N ALA A 18 -9.53 13.33 7.74
CA ALA A 18 -9.00 12.53 6.63
C ALA A 18 -8.56 11.12 7.06
N ALA A 19 -7.86 11.01 8.19
CA ALA A 19 -7.30 9.75 8.65
C ALA A 19 -8.36 8.73 9.07
N LEU A 20 -9.47 9.17 9.69
CA LEU A 20 -10.52 8.25 10.14
C LEU A 20 -11.23 7.54 8.98
N PRO A 21 -11.71 8.22 7.90
CA PRO A 21 -12.23 7.52 6.74
C PRO A 21 -11.19 6.61 6.08
N MET A 22 -9.92 7.02 6.02
CA MET A 22 -8.85 6.19 5.49
C MET A 22 -8.65 4.93 6.32
N LEU A 23 -8.70 5.03 7.64
CA LEU A 23 -8.61 3.87 8.54
C LEU A 23 -9.75 2.88 8.28
N ILE A 24 -10.97 3.37 8.16
CA ILE A 24 -12.13 2.52 7.84
C ILE A 24 -11.94 1.84 6.48
N ALA A 25 -11.48 2.58 5.46
CA ALA A 25 -11.20 2.02 4.14
C ALA A 25 -10.16 0.90 4.20
N GLN A 26 -9.07 1.09 4.93
CA GLN A 26 -8.01 0.10 5.07
C GLN A 26 -8.47 -1.14 5.84
N ILE A 27 -9.27 -0.98 6.91
CA ILE A 27 -9.87 -2.11 7.64
C ILE A 27 -10.83 -2.90 6.74
N LEU A 28 -11.68 -2.21 5.97
CA LEU A 28 -12.59 -2.87 5.03
C LEU A 28 -11.82 -3.66 3.96
N ASN A 29 -10.74 -3.09 3.44
CA ASN A 29 -9.87 -3.76 2.48
C ASN A 29 -9.19 -5.00 3.08
N LEU A 30 -8.72 -4.92 4.32
CA LEU A 30 -8.14 -6.05 5.04
C LEU A 30 -9.17 -7.16 5.25
N LEU A 31 -10.37 -6.82 5.74
CA LEU A 31 -11.46 -7.77 5.97
C LEU A 31 -11.89 -8.45 4.67
N TYR A 32 -12.06 -7.67 3.60
CA TYR A 32 -12.38 -8.19 2.28
C TYR A 32 -11.36 -9.25 1.81
N ASN A 33 -10.05 -8.96 1.92
CA ASN A 33 -9.00 -9.90 1.52
C ASN A 33 -9.01 -11.19 2.34
N ILE A 34 -9.31 -11.10 3.64
CA ILE A 34 -9.42 -12.28 4.53
C ILE A 34 -10.63 -13.13 4.15
N VAL A 35 -11.79 -12.49 3.98
CA VAL A 35 -13.05 -13.20 3.67
C VAL A 35 -13.01 -13.86 2.30
N ASP A 36 -12.42 -13.21 1.31
CA ASP A 36 -12.24 -13.79 -0.03
C ASP A 36 -11.43 -15.09 0.01
N ARG A 37 -10.34 -15.10 0.77
CA ARG A 37 -9.54 -16.33 1.00
C ARG A 37 -10.32 -17.42 1.73
N ILE A 38 -11.15 -17.05 2.71
CA ILE A 38 -12.01 -18.01 3.43
C ILE A 38 -13.02 -18.64 2.48
N TYR A 39 -13.64 -17.87 1.58
CA TYR A 39 -14.57 -18.40 0.60
C TYR A 39 -13.88 -19.35 -0.37
N ILE A 40 -12.71 -19.01 -0.90
CA ILE A 40 -11.92 -19.89 -1.78
C ILE A 40 -11.53 -21.19 -1.04
N ALA A 41 -11.07 -21.11 0.20
CA ALA A 41 -10.69 -22.27 0.99
C ALA A 41 -11.87 -23.22 1.28
N ARG A 42 -13.10 -22.69 1.30
CA ARG A 42 -14.33 -23.48 1.56
C ARG A 42 -14.97 -24.07 0.29
N ILE A 43 -14.37 -23.94 -0.87
CA ILE A 43 -14.86 -24.57 -2.10
C ILE A 43 -14.83 -26.10 -1.94
N PRO A 44 -15.98 -26.82 -2.10
CA PRO A 44 -16.03 -28.26 -1.90
C PRO A 44 -15.04 -29.00 -2.79
N LYS A 45 -14.36 -30.00 -2.24
CA LYS A 45 -13.39 -30.92 -2.89
C LYS A 45 -12.06 -30.29 -3.34
N VAL A 46 -11.98 -28.96 -3.59
CA VAL A 46 -10.81 -28.32 -4.20
C VAL A 46 -10.27 -27.12 -3.44
N GLY A 47 -10.89 -26.72 -2.32
CA GLY A 47 -10.60 -25.47 -1.60
C GLY A 47 -9.11 -25.24 -1.27
N THR A 48 -8.43 -26.27 -0.74
CA THR A 48 -6.99 -26.17 -0.41
C THR A 48 -6.13 -26.01 -1.66
N ALA A 49 -6.38 -26.82 -2.71
CA ALA A 49 -5.67 -26.70 -3.97
C ALA A 49 -5.95 -25.36 -4.68
N ALA A 50 -7.21 -24.91 -4.63
CA ALA A 50 -7.65 -23.63 -5.16
C ALA A 50 -6.97 -22.45 -4.47
N LEU A 51 -6.89 -22.46 -3.13
CA LEU A 51 -6.23 -21.41 -2.36
C LEU A 51 -4.74 -21.32 -2.69
N GLY A 52 -4.05 -22.45 -2.79
CA GLY A 52 -2.65 -22.53 -3.24
C GLY A 52 -2.46 -21.98 -4.66
N ALA A 53 -3.34 -22.36 -5.58
CA ALA A 53 -3.32 -21.92 -6.97
C ALA A 53 -3.53 -20.39 -7.09
N VAL A 54 -4.49 -19.83 -6.35
CA VAL A 54 -4.72 -18.37 -6.29
C VAL A 54 -3.50 -17.66 -5.69
N GLY A 55 -2.84 -18.26 -4.69
CA GLY A 55 -1.60 -17.75 -4.13
C GLY A 55 -0.50 -17.51 -5.16
N LEU A 56 -0.39 -18.37 -6.19
CA LEU A 56 0.57 -18.21 -7.29
C LEU A 56 0.26 -17.00 -8.20
N CYS A 57 -0.95 -16.45 -8.16
CA CYS A 57 -1.33 -15.26 -8.91
C CYS A 57 -0.92 -13.95 -8.19
N PHE A 58 -0.63 -14.01 -6.88
CA PHE A 58 -0.30 -12.83 -6.07
C PHE A 58 0.83 -11.95 -6.61
N PRO A 59 1.96 -12.49 -7.09
CA PRO A 59 3.03 -11.65 -7.62
C PRO A 59 2.57 -10.73 -8.76
N LEU A 60 1.71 -11.23 -9.66
CA LEU A 60 1.15 -10.43 -10.74
C LEU A 60 0.17 -9.37 -10.23
N ILE A 61 -0.67 -9.72 -9.27
CA ILE A 61 -1.59 -8.79 -8.61
C ILE A 61 -0.82 -7.65 -7.93
N VAL A 62 0.29 -7.97 -7.25
CA VAL A 62 1.19 -6.98 -6.64
C VAL A 62 1.79 -6.04 -7.68
N VAL A 63 2.22 -6.55 -8.83
CA VAL A 63 2.76 -5.71 -9.93
C VAL A 63 1.68 -4.75 -10.45
N ILE A 64 0.45 -5.21 -10.69
CA ILE A 64 -0.67 -4.37 -11.14
C ILE A 64 -0.92 -3.24 -10.13
N THR A 65 -1.00 -3.58 -8.84
CA THR A 65 -1.22 -2.62 -7.76
C THR A 65 -0.06 -1.65 -7.61
N ALA A 66 1.19 -2.11 -7.81
CA ALA A 66 2.37 -1.27 -7.78
C ALA A 66 2.34 -0.21 -8.88
N PHE A 67 1.92 -0.55 -10.10
CA PHE A 67 1.74 0.41 -11.18
C PHE A 67 0.59 1.40 -10.90
N ALA A 68 -0.53 0.95 -10.35
CA ALA A 68 -1.60 1.86 -9.93
C ALA A 68 -1.10 2.88 -8.90
N ASN A 69 -0.34 2.42 -7.90
CA ASN A 69 0.27 3.28 -6.89
C ASN A 69 1.40 4.18 -7.45
N LEU A 70 2.12 3.73 -8.47
CA LEU A 70 3.13 4.56 -9.16
C LEU A 70 2.51 5.88 -9.64
N PHE A 71 1.36 5.82 -10.26
CA PHE A 71 0.71 6.99 -10.83
C PHE A 71 -0.19 7.72 -9.83
N GLY A 72 -0.89 6.99 -8.96
CA GLY A 72 -1.77 7.56 -7.94
C GLY A 72 -1.01 8.28 -6.84
N SER A 73 -0.10 7.58 -6.15
CA SER A 73 0.67 8.16 -5.06
C SER A 73 1.81 9.07 -5.53
N GLY A 74 2.19 9.01 -6.82
CA GLY A 74 3.10 9.98 -7.44
C GLY A 74 2.39 11.26 -7.86
N GLY A 75 1.16 11.16 -8.39
CA GLY A 75 0.40 12.29 -8.91
C GLY A 75 -0.34 13.09 -7.84
N ALA A 76 -0.97 12.44 -6.87
CA ALA A 76 -1.83 13.12 -5.88
C ALA A 76 -1.09 14.15 -5.00
N PRO A 77 0.15 13.93 -4.53
CA PRO A 77 0.91 14.96 -3.83
C PRO A 77 1.22 16.17 -4.74
N LEU A 78 1.62 15.94 -5.99
CA LEU A 78 1.86 17.01 -6.96
C LEU A 78 0.59 17.81 -7.22
N PHE A 79 -0.52 17.13 -7.46
CA PHE A 79 -1.84 17.74 -7.61
C PHE A 79 -2.18 18.65 -6.41
N SER A 80 -1.98 18.16 -5.17
CA SER A 80 -2.25 18.93 -3.96
C SER A 80 -1.33 20.16 -3.83
N ILE A 81 -0.05 20.05 -4.20
CA ILE A 81 0.89 21.17 -4.21
C ILE A 81 0.43 22.26 -5.19
N TYR A 82 0.02 21.87 -6.40
CA TYR A 82 -0.43 22.84 -7.40
C TYR A 82 -1.77 23.48 -7.03
N ARG A 83 -2.67 22.75 -6.36
CA ARG A 83 -3.87 23.33 -5.76
C ARG A 83 -3.53 24.35 -4.67
N GLY A 84 -2.57 24.03 -3.80
CA GLY A 84 -2.09 24.96 -2.78
C GLY A 84 -1.51 26.25 -3.37
N LYS A 85 -0.87 26.16 -4.54
CA LYS A 85 -0.40 27.32 -5.33
C LYS A 85 -1.52 28.08 -6.03
N LYS A 86 -2.78 27.66 -5.91
CA LYS A 86 -3.95 28.20 -6.64
C LYS A 86 -3.84 28.05 -8.18
N LYS A 87 -3.05 27.07 -8.64
CA LYS A 87 -2.84 26.73 -10.06
C LYS A 87 -3.71 25.54 -10.46
N ASN A 88 -5.01 25.75 -10.46
CA ASN A 88 -5.99 24.68 -10.64
C ASN A 88 -5.90 24.01 -12.02
N LYS A 89 -5.59 24.77 -13.09
CA LYS A 89 -5.43 24.20 -14.44
C LYS A 89 -4.27 23.20 -14.50
N GLU A 90 -3.12 23.55 -13.90
CA GLU A 90 -1.98 22.64 -13.83
C GLU A 90 -2.26 21.42 -12.91
N ALA A 91 -3.05 21.63 -11.85
CA ALA A 91 -3.50 20.52 -11.00
C ALA A 91 -4.40 19.55 -11.79
N GLU A 92 -5.37 20.05 -12.56
CA GLU A 92 -6.18 19.21 -13.46
C GLU A 92 -5.31 18.45 -14.45
N LEU A 93 -4.37 19.11 -15.11
CA LEU A 93 -3.47 18.47 -16.07
C LEU A 93 -2.61 17.36 -15.43
N ILE A 94 -2.20 17.51 -14.16
CA ILE A 94 -1.50 16.45 -13.41
C ILE A 94 -2.43 15.26 -13.18
N MET A 95 -3.68 15.49 -12.81
CA MET A 95 -4.67 14.43 -12.60
C MET A 95 -5.00 13.71 -13.91
N ASP A 96 -5.22 14.46 -15.01
CA ASP A 96 -5.49 13.92 -16.35
C ASP A 96 -4.30 13.11 -16.89
N THR A 97 -3.07 13.59 -16.63
CA THR A 97 -1.84 12.86 -16.98
C THR A 97 -1.77 11.55 -16.20
N SER A 98 -2.00 11.57 -14.88
CA SER A 98 -2.00 10.35 -14.06
C SER A 98 -3.08 9.36 -14.52
N PHE A 99 -4.28 9.84 -14.81
CA PHE A 99 -5.38 9.03 -15.32
C PHE A 99 -5.03 8.36 -16.65
N SER A 100 -4.49 9.12 -17.58
CA SER A 100 -4.06 8.59 -18.89
C SER A 100 -2.95 7.55 -18.74
N MET A 101 -1.99 7.77 -17.82
CA MET A 101 -0.92 6.81 -17.53
C MET A 101 -1.46 5.52 -16.88
N VAL A 102 -2.43 5.64 -15.97
CA VAL A 102 -3.16 4.49 -15.40
C VAL A 102 -3.85 3.69 -16.48
N CYS A 103 -4.59 4.35 -17.38
CA CYS A 103 -5.30 3.68 -18.46
C CYS A 103 -4.37 2.98 -19.44
N VAL A 104 -3.34 3.68 -19.93
CA VAL A 104 -2.37 3.13 -20.90
C VAL A 104 -1.60 1.96 -20.28
N SER A 105 -1.06 2.14 -19.09
CA SER A 105 -0.32 1.06 -18.42
C SER A 105 -1.22 -0.12 -18.03
N GLY A 106 -2.47 0.14 -17.63
CA GLY A 106 -3.46 -0.89 -17.34
C GLY A 106 -3.77 -1.75 -18.56
N LEU A 107 -3.96 -1.14 -19.73
CA LEU A 107 -4.18 -1.86 -20.99
C LEU A 107 -2.93 -2.66 -21.40
N ILE A 108 -1.74 -2.09 -21.26
CA ILE A 108 -0.48 -2.79 -21.57
C ILE A 108 -0.29 -3.99 -20.64
N LEU A 109 -0.47 -3.81 -19.32
CA LEU A 109 -0.33 -4.88 -18.34
C LEU A 109 -1.38 -5.97 -18.56
N MET A 110 -2.62 -5.60 -18.87
CA MET A 110 -3.68 -6.54 -19.23
C MET A 110 -3.29 -7.36 -20.45
N ALA A 111 -2.84 -6.72 -21.55
CA ALA A 111 -2.45 -7.40 -22.76
C ALA A 111 -1.26 -8.36 -22.54
N ILE A 112 -0.19 -7.86 -21.91
CA ILE A 112 0.99 -8.69 -21.57
C ILE A 112 0.59 -9.84 -20.65
N GLY A 113 -0.19 -9.55 -19.61
CA GLY A 113 -0.64 -10.54 -18.65
C GLY A 113 -1.45 -11.65 -19.32
N LEU A 114 -2.43 -11.31 -20.18
CA LEU A 114 -3.24 -12.30 -20.90
C LEU A 114 -2.42 -13.14 -21.87
N LEU A 115 -1.45 -12.55 -22.59
CA LEU A 115 -0.57 -13.26 -23.52
C LEU A 115 0.37 -14.22 -22.79
N PHE A 116 0.87 -13.81 -21.62
CA PHE A 116 1.90 -14.57 -20.87
C PHE A 116 1.37 -15.19 -19.56
N ALA A 117 0.06 -15.24 -19.32
CA ALA A 117 -0.53 -15.78 -18.08
C ALA A 117 0.03 -17.16 -17.70
N ARG A 118 -0.03 -18.11 -18.63
CA ARG A 118 0.44 -19.48 -18.39
C ARG A 118 1.96 -19.57 -18.20
N PRO A 119 2.82 -19.02 -19.07
CA PRO A 119 4.27 -18.97 -18.85
C PRO A 119 4.66 -18.33 -17.51
N LEU A 120 4.01 -17.24 -17.12
CA LEU A 120 4.30 -16.56 -15.85
C LEU A 120 3.94 -17.41 -14.64
N LEU A 121 2.80 -18.11 -14.67
CA LEU A 121 2.41 -19.04 -13.61
C LEU A 121 3.41 -20.20 -13.47
N VAL A 122 3.88 -20.76 -14.61
CA VAL A 122 4.90 -21.81 -14.59
C VAL A 122 6.23 -21.29 -14.02
N LEU A 123 6.63 -20.06 -14.37
CA LEU A 123 7.81 -19.40 -13.81
C LEU A 123 7.69 -19.20 -12.29
N PHE A 124 6.49 -18.97 -11.79
CA PHE A 124 6.23 -18.87 -10.34
C PHE A 124 6.05 -20.23 -9.64
N GLY A 125 6.31 -21.33 -10.34
CA GLY A 125 6.32 -22.67 -9.77
C GLY A 125 4.97 -23.38 -9.77
N ALA A 126 4.03 -22.97 -10.63
CA ALA A 126 2.75 -23.67 -10.77
C ALA A 126 2.93 -25.10 -11.32
N SER A 127 2.47 -26.10 -10.57
CA SER A 127 2.35 -27.47 -11.04
C SER A 127 1.25 -27.59 -12.10
N ARG A 128 1.24 -28.72 -12.85
CA ARG A 128 0.17 -28.99 -13.83
C ARG A 128 -1.23 -28.97 -13.21
N GLU A 129 -1.36 -29.47 -11.99
CA GLU A 129 -2.61 -29.46 -11.23
C GLU A 129 -3.02 -28.05 -10.78
N ALA A 130 -2.06 -27.26 -10.28
CA ALA A 130 -2.31 -25.87 -9.88
C ALA A 130 -2.73 -24.99 -11.07
N LEU A 131 -2.18 -25.22 -12.27
CA LEU A 131 -2.52 -24.48 -13.49
C LEU A 131 -4.00 -24.61 -13.88
N VAL A 132 -4.66 -25.72 -13.54
CA VAL A 132 -6.08 -25.93 -13.83
C VAL A 132 -6.95 -24.88 -13.14
N TYR A 133 -6.56 -24.44 -11.94
CA TYR A 133 -7.27 -23.43 -11.15
C TYR A 133 -6.67 -22.04 -11.31
N ALA A 134 -5.33 -21.91 -11.30
CA ALA A 134 -4.65 -20.63 -11.34
C ALA A 134 -4.81 -19.92 -12.69
N CYS A 135 -4.74 -20.64 -13.82
CA CYS A 135 -4.77 -20.01 -15.13
C CYS A 135 -6.14 -19.36 -15.44
N PRO A 136 -7.29 -20.04 -15.29
CA PRO A 136 -8.60 -19.41 -15.48
C PRO A 136 -8.85 -18.27 -14.50
N TYR A 137 -8.48 -18.42 -13.22
CA TYR A 137 -8.59 -17.35 -12.22
C TYR A 137 -7.82 -16.10 -12.66
N LEU A 138 -6.54 -16.29 -13.03
CA LEU A 138 -5.67 -15.20 -13.43
C LEU A 138 -6.17 -14.51 -14.71
N MET A 139 -6.61 -15.27 -15.72
CA MET A 139 -7.12 -14.68 -16.97
C MET A 139 -8.35 -13.80 -16.72
N ILE A 140 -9.29 -14.26 -15.88
CA ILE A 140 -10.46 -13.47 -15.50
C ILE A 140 -10.02 -12.21 -14.71
N TYR A 141 -9.11 -12.38 -13.74
CA TYR A 141 -8.59 -11.27 -12.95
C TYR A 141 -7.91 -10.20 -13.83
N LEU A 142 -7.13 -10.64 -14.83
CA LEU A 142 -6.43 -9.74 -15.76
C LEU A 142 -7.36 -8.88 -16.61
N ILE A 143 -8.57 -9.36 -16.95
CA ILE A 143 -9.59 -8.54 -17.61
C ILE A 143 -10.00 -7.37 -16.69
N GLY A 144 -9.98 -7.60 -15.38
CA GLY A 144 -10.24 -6.57 -14.37
C GLY A 144 -9.06 -5.63 -14.08
N THR A 145 -7.92 -5.77 -14.76
CA THR A 145 -6.72 -4.94 -14.49
C THR A 145 -7.00 -3.45 -14.63
N LEU A 146 -7.65 -3.03 -15.70
CA LEU A 146 -7.95 -1.61 -15.94
C LEU A 146 -8.89 -1.02 -14.88
N PRO A 147 -10.05 -1.59 -14.57
CA PRO A 147 -10.89 -1.14 -13.46
C PRO A 147 -10.16 -1.12 -12.12
N SER A 148 -9.41 -2.16 -11.80
CA SER A 148 -8.63 -2.23 -10.57
C SER A 148 -7.64 -1.07 -10.45
N MET A 149 -6.86 -0.83 -11.51
CA MET A 149 -5.89 0.27 -11.54
C MET A 149 -6.54 1.64 -11.44
N ILE A 150 -7.71 1.84 -12.06
CA ILE A 150 -8.48 3.08 -11.94
C ILE A 150 -8.98 3.27 -10.50
N ALA A 151 -9.57 2.23 -9.90
CA ALA A 151 -10.08 2.30 -8.54
C ALA A 151 -8.99 2.66 -7.53
N VAL A 152 -7.81 2.01 -7.62
CA VAL A 152 -6.68 2.24 -6.71
C VAL A 152 -5.91 3.51 -7.05
N GLY A 153 -5.59 3.72 -8.33
CA GLY A 153 -4.73 4.83 -8.78
C GLY A 153 -5.40 6.20 -8.74
N MET A 154 -6.73 6.27 -8.90
CA MET A 154 -7.44 7.56 -8.90
C MET A 154 -8.06 7.93 -7.56
N ASN A 155 -8.21 6.99 -6.62
CA ASN A 155 -8.71 7.27 -5.27
C ASN A 155 -7.88 8.33 -4.52
N PRO A 156 -6.53 8.36 -4.58
CA PRO A 156 -5.73 9.41 -3.94
C PRO A 156 -6.09 10.83 -4.39
N PHE A 157 -6.59 11.04 -5.63
CA PHE A 157 -7.02 12.34 -6.11
C PHE A 157 -8.35 12.81 -5.51
N ILE A 158 -9.23 11.87 -5.14
CA ILE A 158 -10.46 12.17 -4.36
C ILE A 158 -10.05 12.71 -2.99
N ASN A 159 -9.12 12.03 -2.33
CA ASN A 159 -8.59 12.42 -1.01
C ASN A 159 -7.84 13.76 -1.08
N ALA A 160 -7.06 13.96 -2.16
CA ALA A 160 -6.33 15.20 -2.42
C ALA A 160 -7.26 16.41 -2.67
N GLN A 161 -8.52 16.18 -3.03
CA GLN A 161 -9.54 17.22 -3.11
C GLN A 161 -10.28 17.47 -1.79
N GLY A 162 -9.96 16.72 -0.73
CA GLY A 162 -10.57 16.86 0.59
C GLY A 162 -11.83 16.00 0.79
N TYR A 163 -12.09 15.05 -0.11
CA TYR A 163 -13.28 14.17 -0.04
C TYR A 163 -12.94 12.77 0.49
N SER A 164 -12.18 12.68 1.60
CA SER A 164 -11.72 11.39 2.14
C SER A 164 -12.84 10.40 2.46
N THR A 165 -14.02 10.89 2.89
CA THR A 165 -15.21 10.04 3.06
C THR A 165 -15.68 9.41 1.75
N VAL A 166 -15.55 10.12 0.63
CA VAL A 166 -15.88 9.57 -0.70
C VAL A 166 -14.85 8.55 -1.13
N GLY A 167 -13.56 8.82 -0.87
CA GLY A 167 -12.49 7.85 -1.06
C GLY A 167 -12.73 6.55 -0.28
N MET A 168 -13.14 6.65 0.99
CA MET A 168 -13.56 5.50 1.78
C MET A 168 -14.76 4.77 1.16
N LEU A 169 -15.79 5.50 0.72
CA LEU A 169 -16.97 4.88 0.12
C LEU A 169 -16.65 4.10 -1.16
N SER A 170 -15.70 4.55 -1.97
CA SER A 170 -15.28 3.81 -3.17
C SER A 170 -14.69 2.43 -2.83
N VAL A 171 -13.90 2.37 -1.75
CA VAL A 171 -13.34 1.10 -1.23
C VAL A 171 -14.45 0.24 -0.61
N ALA A 172 -15.35 0.86 0.17
CA ALA A 172 -16.47 0.17 0.80
C ALA A 172 -17.42 -0.47 -0.23
N ILE A 173 -17.74 0.24 -1.32
CA ILE A 173 -18.56 -0.29 -2.42
C ILE A 173 -17.92 -1.55 -3.01
N GLY A 174 -16.62 -1.51 -3.31
CA GLY A 174 -15.90 -2.68 -3.81
C GLY A 174 -15.90 -3.84 -2.82
N ALA A 175 -15.57 -3.56 -1.55
CA ALA A 175 -15.50 -4.59 -0.51
C ALA A 175 -16.88 -5.25 -0.25
N VAL A 176 -17.94 -4.46 -0.10
CA VAL A 176 -19.29 -4.98 0.13
C VAL A 176 -19.81 -5.73 -1.09
N ALA A 177 -19.58 -5.20 -2.30
CA ALA A 177 -19.95 -5.88 -3.52
C ALA A 177 -19.25 -7.25 -3.63
N ASN A 178 -17.96 -7.34 -3.35
CA ASN A 178 -17.25 -8.61 -3.37
C ASN A 178 -17.80 -9.58 -2.30
N LEU A 179 -18.03 -9.10 -1.07
CA LEU A 179 -18.56 -9.91 0.02
C LEU A 179 -19.90 -10.58 -0.33
N LEU A 180 -20.74 -9.91 -1.13
CA LEU A 180 -22.04 -10.41 -1.58
C LEU A 180 -21.92 -11.27 -2.87
N LEU A 181 -21.09 -10.83 -3.80
CA LEU A 181 -20.95 -11.50 -5.11
C LEU A 181 -20.12 -12.79 -5.02
N ALA A 182 -19.09 -12.83 -4.17
CA ALA A 182 -18.23 -14.01 -4.06
C ALA A 182 -18.99 -15.28 -3.67
N PRO A 183 -19.80 -15.32 -2.58
CA PRO A 183 -20.58 -16.52 -2.26
C PRO A 183 -21.62 -16.86 -3.35
N LEU A 184 -22.21 -15.84 -4.02
CA LEU A 184 -23.14 -16.05 -5.11
C LEU A 184 -22.49 -16.78 -6.29
N PHE A 185 -21.33 -16.29 -6.78
CA PHE A 185 -20.66 -16.89 -7.92
C PHE A 185 -19.94 -18.19 -7.56
N ILE A 186 -19.37 -18.31 -6.36
CA ILE A 186 -18.62 -19.49 -5.93
C ILE A 186 -19.57 -20.67 -5.66
N PHE A 187 -20.60 -20.46 -4.83
CA PHE A 187 -21.41 -21.53 -4.27
C PHE A 187 -22.79 -21.66 -4.95
N VAL A 188 -23.52 -20.56 -5.16
CA VAL A 188 -24.87 -20.63 -5.73
C VAL A 188 -24.82 -20.92 -7.23
N LEU A 189 -23.97 -20.20 -7.98
CA LEU A 189 -23.80 -20.41 -9.42
C LEU A 189 -22.80 -21.55 -9.74
N GLY A 190 -22.07 -22.04 -8.75
CA GLY A 190 -21.18 -23.19 -8.89
C GLY A 190 -19.92 -22.95 -9.73
N PHE A 191 -19.50 -21.69 -9.96
CA PHE A 191 -18.32 -21.37 -10.75
C PHE A 191 -17.00 -21.59 -9.98
N GLY A 192 -17.06 -21.94 -8.68
CA GLY A 192 -15.88 -22.27 -7.89
C GLY A 192 -14.83 -21.15 -7.90
N VAL A 193 -13.57 -21.51 -8.22
CA VAL A 193 -12.43 -20.56 -8.23
C VAL A 193 -12.61 -19.44 -9.24
N GLN A 194 -13.20 -19.72 -10.39
CA GLN A 194 -13.50 -18.70 -11.42
C GLN A 194 -14.55 -17.71 -10.91
N GLY A 195 -15.52 -18.19 -10.11
CA GLY A 195 -16.52 -17.36 -9.45
C GLY A 195 -15.90 -16.32 -8.52
N ALA A 196 -14.86 -16.66 -7.77
CA ALA A 196 -14.12 -15.71 -6.95
C ALA A 196 -13.47 -14.60 -7.81
N ALA A 197 -12.83 -14.96 -8.93
CA ALA A 197 -12.24 -13.98 -9.84
C ALA A 197 -13.30 -13.05 -10.46
N ILE A 198 -14.45 -13.60 -10.91
CA ILE A 198 -15.56 -12.82 -11.47
C ILE A 198 -16.09 -11.82 -10.43
N ALA A 199 -16.34 -12.28 -9.20
CA ALA A 199 -16.81 -11.43 -8.12
C ALA A 199 -15.85 -10.27 -7.84
N THR A 200 -14.53 -10.56 -7.80
CA THR A 200 -13.48 -9.56 -7.59
C THR A 200 -13.46 -8.55 -8.73
N VAL A 201 -13.50 -8.98 -9.98
CA VAL A 201 -13.49 -8.07 -11.15
C VAL A 201 -14.74 -7.18 -11.16
N LEU A 202 -15.92 -7.73 -10.94
CA LEU A 202 -17.17 -6.95 -10.88
C LEU A 202 -17.14 -5.92 -9.76
N SER A 203 -16.61 -6.29 -8.59
CA SER A 203 -16.47 -5.39 -7.45
C SER A 203 -15.49 -4.24 -7.74
N GLN A 204 -14.39 -4.53 -8.41
CA GLN A 204 -13.43 -3.54 -8.88
C GLN A 204 -14.03 -2.62 -9.94
N CYS A 205 -14.84 -3.15 -10.84
CA CYS A 205 -15.59 -2.35 -11.83
C CYS A 205 -16.56 -1.37 -11.13
N LEU A 206 -17.31 -1.83 -10.13
CA LEU A 206 -18.22 -0.95 -9.37
C LEU A 206 -17.46 0.16 -8.64
N SER A 207 -16.33 -0.17 -8.01
CA SER A 207 -15.46 0.82 -7.37
C SER A 207 -14.91 1.82 -8.38
N ALA A 208 -14.42 1.36 -9.53
CA ALA A 208 -13.87 2.20 -10.59
C ALA A 208 -14.92 3.14 -11.19
N VAL A 209 -16.12 2.62 -11.46
CA VAL A 209 -17.25 3.43 -11.95
C VAL A 209 -17.62 4.51 -10.95
N PHE A 210 -17.67 4.19 -9.66
CA PHE A 210 -17.94 5.17 -8.62
C PHE A 210 -16.85 6.26 -8.55
N VAL A 211 -15.56 5.87 -8.58
CA VAL A 211 -14.42 6.79 -8.60
C VAL A 211 -14.48 7.72 -9.80
N LEU A 212 -14.70 7.17 -11.01
CA LEU A 212 -14.81 7.97 -12.24
C LEU A 212 -16.04 8.87 -12.23
N PHE A 213 -17.20 8.36 -11.82
CA PHE A 213 -18.42 9.16 -11.69
C PHE A 213 -18.18 10.37 -10.78
N PHE A 214 -17.54 10.15 -9.63
CA PHE A 214 -17.22 11.24 -8.71
C PHE A 214 -16.25 12.24 -9.33
N LEU A 215 -15.12 11.77 -9.89
CA LEU A 215 -14.06 12.63 -10.43
C LEU A 215 -14.50 13.38 -11.70
N THR A 216 -15.43 12.83 -12.49
CA THR A 216 -15.91 13.49 -13.72
C THR A 216 -17.11 14.42 -13.47
N ARG A 217 -17.95 14.15 -12.46
CA ARG A 217 -19.23 14.84 -12.29
C ARG A 217 -19.35 15.66 -11.01
N LYS A 218 -18.78 15.17 -9.89
CA LYS A 218 -19.07 15.72 -8.55
C LYS A 218 -17.88 16.42 -7.89
N SER A 219 -16.66 16.11 -8.31
CA SER A 219 -15.43 16.73 -7.77
C SER A 219 -15.30 18.20 -8.20
N GLU A 220 -14.54 18.97 -7.44
CA GLU A 220 -14.23 20.38 -7.74
C GLU A 220 -13.38 20.51 -9.02
N LEU A 221 -12.27 19.78 -9.08
CA LEU A 221 -11.46 19.63 -10.26
C LEU A 221 -11.81 18.29 -10.92
N LYS A 222 -12.18 18.35 -12.18
CA LYS A 222 -12.71 17.18 -12.91
C LYS A 222 -11.62 16.50 -13.70
N VAL A 223 -11.68 15.18 -13.77
CA VAL A 223 -10.79 14.40 -14.63
C VAL A 223 -11.31 14.33 -16.05
N HIS A 224 -10.41 14.50 -17.00
CA HIS A 224 -10.68 14.41 -18.44
C HIS A 224 -9.62 13.54 -19.12
N PHE A 225 -9.93 13.06 -20.32
CA PHE A 225 -8.89 12.49 -21.18
C PHE A 225 -8.01 13.62 -21.77
N LEU A 226 -6.70 13.39 -21.79
CA LEU A 226 -5.76 14.33 -22.38
C LEU A 226 -6.12 14.61 -23.85
N ARG A 227 -6.17 15.88 -24.21
CA ARG A 227 -6.36 16.32 -25.59
C ARG A 227 -5.01 16.31 -26.31
N LYS A 228 -5.04 16.14 -27.64
CA LYS A 228 -3.81 16.13 -28.46
C LYS A 228 -2.91 17.37 -28.22
N ASN A 229 -3.53 18.53 -28.01
CA ASN A 229 -2.80 19.79 -27.77
C ASN A 229 -2.14 19.87 -26.39
N GLU A 230 -2.51 18.99 -25.45
CA GLU A 230 -1.96 18.94 -24.09
C GLU A 230 -0.83 17.93 -23.96
N LEU A 231 -0.64 17.07 -24.98
CA LEU A 231 0.33 15.97 -24.92
C LEU A 231 1.78 16.46 -24.72
N SER A 232 2.17 17.56 -25.35
CA SER A 232 3.49 18.16 -25.17
C SER A 232 3.64 18.78 -23.77
N SER A 233 2.59 19.38 -23.24
CA SER A 233 2.58 20.03 -21.93
C SER A 233 2.52 19.03 -20.77
N CYS A 234 2.02 17.81 -20.99
CA CYS A 234 1.93 16.80 -19.94
C CYS A 234 3.25 16.04 -19.69
N VAL A 235 4.20 16.02 -20.62
CA VAL A 235 5.47 15.29 -20.50
C VAL A 235 6.28 15.64 -19.24
N PRO A 236 6.47 16.91 -18.87
CA PRO A 236 7.16 17.27 -17.63
C PRO A 236 6.42 16.78 -16.38
N TYR A 237 5.08 16.81 -16.39
CA TYR A 237 4.26 16.29 -15.30
C TYR A 237 4.33 14.76 -15.20
N ALA A 238 4.25 14.04 -16.32
CA ALA A 238 4.40 12.59 -16.37
C ALA A 238 5.76 12.16 -15.78
N LYS A 239 6.85 12.80 -16.17
CA LYS A 239 8.19 12.55 -15.62
C LYS A 239 8.23 12.80 -14.10
N ASN A 240 7.57 13.85 -13.63
CA ASN A 240 7.49 14.16 -12.21
C ASN A 240 6.65 13.14 -11.43
N ILE A 241 5.51 12.73 -11.98
CA ILE A 241 4.62 11.72 -11.40
C ILE A 241 5.37 10.39 -11.25
N VAL A 242 5.99 9.90 -12.34
CA VAL A 242 6.77 8.65 -12.30
C VAL A 242 7.90 8.75 -11.29
N SER A 243 8.69 9.83 -11.34
CA SER A 243 9.83 9.99 -10.43
C SER A 243 9.41 10.01 -8.96
N LEU A 244 8.28 10.62 -8.60
CA LEU A 244 7.79 10.63 -7.22
C LEU A 244 7.16 9.30 -6.83
N GLY A 245 6.38 8.71 -7.72
CA GLY A 245 5.70 7.43 -7.50
C GLY A 245 6.64 6.23 -7.47
N THR A 246 7.83 6.34 -8.09
CA THR A 246 8.85 5.28 -8.08
C THR A 246 9.19 4.84 -6.65
N SER A 247 9.18 5.74 -5.66
CA SER A 247 9.42 5.36 -4.27
C SER A 247 8.37 4.37 -3.73
N SER A 248 7.09 4.58 -4.03
CA SER A 248 5.99 3.69 -3.62
C SER A 248 6.01 2.37 -4.41
N PHE A 249 6.32 2.44 -5.69
CA PHE A 249 6.50 1.27 -6.55
C PHE A 249 7.63 0.37 -6.03
N ILE A 250 8.80 0.94 -5.76
CA ILE A 250 9.95 0.22 -5.20
C ILE A 250 9.60 -0.38 -3.83
N MET A 251 8.96 0.39 -2.94
CA MET A 251 8.55 -0.14 -1.63
C MET A 251 7.68 -1.39 -1.75
N GLN A 252 6.74 -1.40 -2.67
CA GLN A 252 5.82 -2.52 -2.83
C GLN A 252 6.52 -3.76 -3.39
N LEU A 253 7.36 -3.60 -4.42
CA LEU A 253 8.13 -4.70 -4.98
C LEU A 253 9.19 -5.25 -4.01
N THR A 254 9.87 -4.37 -3.29
CA THR A 254 10.91 -4.78 -2.35
C THR A 254 10.34 -5.49 -1.12
N ASN A 255 9.11 -5.18 -0.69
CA ASN A 255 8.44 -5.96 0.35
C ASN A 255 8.25 -7.43 -0.09
N SER A 256 7.82 -7.66 -1.33
CA SER A 256 7.70 -9.01 -1.88
C SER A 256 9.06 -9.72 -1.97
N LEU A 257 10.11 -9.01 -2.41
CA LEU A 257 11.46 -9.55 -2.46
C LEU A 257 11.96 -9.97 -1.08
N VAL A 258 11.80 -9.12 -0.06
CA VAL A 258 12.18 -9.45 1.33
C VAL A 258 11.44 -10.68 1.82
N THR A 259 10.14 -10.80 1.56
CA THR A 259 9.36 -11.97 1.96
C THR A 259 9.91 -13.25 1.32
N ILE A 260 10.26 -13.22 0.03
CA ILE A 260 10.86 -14.37 -0.67
C ILE A 260 12.21 -14.74 -0.04
N CYS A 261 13.08 -13.76 0.21
CA CYS A 261 14.38 -13.99 0.85
C CYS A 261 14.23 -14.58 2.27
N CYS A 262 13.34 -14.01 3.08
CA CYS A 262 13.07 -14.51 4.43
C CYS A 262 12.57 -15.96 4.39
N ASN A 263 11.59 -16.28 3.55
CA ASN A 263 11.04 -17.63 3.44
C ASN A 263 12.10 -18.64 2.98
N HIS A 264 12.96 -18.25 2.02
CA HIS A 264 14.04 -19.09 1.55
C HIS A 264 15.03 -19.44 2.66
N VAL A 265 15.48 -18.43 3.43
CA VAL A 265 16.42 -18.64 4.53
C VAL A 265 15.77 -19.40 5.69
N LEU A 266 14.52 -19.10 6.05
CA LEU A 266 13.80 -19.82 7.11
C LEU A 266 13.56 -21.28 6.76
N SER A 267 13.22 -21.59 5.49
CA SER A 267 13.08 -22.97 5.02
C SER A 267 14.37 -23.79 5.21
N SER A 268 15.53 -23.17 4.92
CA SER A 268 16.83 -23.85 5.03
C SER A 268 17.39 -23.93 6.46
N THR A 269 17.01 -23.00 7.35
CA THR A 269 17.57 -22.92 8.73
C THR A 269 16.65 -23.48 9.80
N GLY A 270 15.32 -23.45 9.60
CA GLY A 270 14.34 -23.85 10.61
C GLY A 270 13.20 -24.73 10.09
N GLY A 271 13.15 -24.98 8.78
CA GLY A 271 12.10 -25.79 8.16
C GLY A 271 10.75 -25.10 8.05
N ASP A 272 9.73 -25.84 7.67
CA ASP A 272 8.38 -25.33 7.32
C ASP A 272 7.65 -24.68 8.51
N ILE A 273 7.97 -25.07 9.74
CA ILE A 273 7.37 -24.47 10.94
C ILE A 273 7.73 -22.99 11.04
N TYR A 274 8.96 -22.60 10.70
CA TYR A 274 9.38 -21.18 10.76
C TYR A 274 8.84 -20.34 9.59
N ILE A 275 8.48 -20.95 8.47
CA ILE A 275 7.70 -20.28 7.41
C ILE A 275 6.30 -19.95 7.94
N SER A 276 5.69 -20.88 8.68
CA SER A 276 4.40 -20.67 9.33
C SER A 276 4.48 -19.58 10.41
N VAL A 277 5.53 -19.60 11.22
CA VAL A 277 5.82 -18.52 12.20
C VAL A 277 5.94 -17.17 11.48
N MET A 278 6.69 -17.07 10.38
CA MET A 278 6.84 -15.82 9.62
C MET A 278 5.52 -15.34 9.02
N THR A 279 4.65 -16.28 8.62
CA THR A 279 3.31 -15.96 8.13
C THR A 279 2.46 -15.31 9.22
N ILE A 280 2.50 -15.82 10.45
CA ILE A 280 1.82 -15.22 11.61
C ILE A 280 2.40 -13.84 11.92
N VAL A 281 3.74 -13.73 12.02
CA VAL A 281 4.42 -12.44 12.25
C VAL A 281 4.03 -11.40 11.21
N SER A 282 4.00 -11.79 9.93
CA SER A 282 3.58 -10.92 8.83
C SER A 282 2.10 -10.51 8.91
N SER A 283 1.24 -11.40 9.40
CA SER A 283 -0.19 -11.12 9.59
C SER A 283 -0.42 -10.13 10.74
N VAL A 284 0.28 -10.32 11.86
CA VAL A 284 0.29 -9.35 12.98
C VAL A 284 0.82 -8.00 12.51
N ARG A 285 1.92 -8.01 11.75
CA ARG A 285 2.49 -6.81 11.16
C ARG A 285 1.46 -6.06 10.31
N GLN A 286 0.79 -6.72 9.39
CA GLN A 286 -0.22 -6.11 8.52
C GLN A 286 -1.35 -5.47 9.35
N LEU A 287 -1.82 -6.15 10.39
CA LEU A 287 -2.85 -5.64 11.29
C LEU A 287 -2.40 -4.35 11.98
N VAL A 288 -1.17 -4.34 12.50
CA VAL A 288 -0.61 -3.22 13.27
C VAL A 288 -0.22 -2.03 12.38
N GLU A 289 0.29 -2.28 11.17
CA GLU A 289 0.67 -1.23 10.20
C GLU A 289 -0.53 -0.56 9.52
N THR A 290 -1.68 -1.22 9.44
CA THR A 290 -2.87 -0.70 8.73
C THR A 290 -3.30 0.71 9.22
N PRO A 291 -3.41 1.00 10.53
CA PRO A 291 -3.72 2.34 11.00
C PRO A 291 -2.63 3.37 10.69
N ILE A 292 -1.36 2.95 10.70
CA ILE A 292 -0.22 3.82 10.39
C ILE A 292 -0.29 4.28 8.92
N TYR A 293 -0.58 3.37 8.00
CA TYR A 293 -0.82 3.72 6.60
C TYR A 293 -1.98 4.70 6.45
N ALA A 294 -3.08 4.48 7.15
CA ALA A 294 -4.25 5.35 7.10
C ALA A 294 -3.94 6.77 7.58
N MET A 295 -3.18 6.91 8.67
CA MET A 295 -2.74 8.21 9.20
C MET A 295 -1.81 8.95 8.21
N ASN A 296 -0.88 8.23 7.59
CA ASN A 296 0.02 8.75 6.57
C ASN A 296 -0.74 9.22 5.32
N GLU A 297 -1.59 8.38 4.77
CA GLU A 297 -2.40 8.68 3.58
C GLU A 297 -3.37 9.85 3.82
N GLY A 298 -3.99 9.91 5.00
CA GLY A 298 -4.87 11.02 5.38
C GLY A 298 -4.14 12.34 5.57
N THR A 299 -2.88 12.31 6.01
CA THR A 299 -2.10 13.54 6.25
C THR A 299 -1.39 14.05 5.00
N SER A 300 -1.01 13.17 4.08
CA SER A 300 -0.25 13.49 2.87
C SER A 300 -0.85 14.64 2.03
N PRO A 301 -2.15 14.68 1.71
CA PRO A 301 -2.75 15.78 0.97
C PRO A 301 -2.67 17.13 1.70
N ILE A 302 -2.77 17.10 3.03
CA ILE A 302 -2.72 18.31 3.89
C ILE A 302 -1.31 18.90 3.89
N LEU A 303 -0.28 18.04 4.02
CA LEU A 303 1.12 18.44 3.92
C LEU A 303 1.40 19.06 2.55
N SER A 304 1.01 18.38 1.48
CA SER A 304 1.27 18.81 0.10
C SER A 304 0.57 20.13 -0.24
N TYR A 305 -0.70 20.27 0.17
CA TYR A 305 -1.46 21.51 -0.07
C TYR A 305 -0.84 22.70 0.64
N ASN A 306 -0.55 22.59 1.96
CA ASN A 306 0.02 23.68 2.74
C ASN A 306 1.44 24.04 2.30
N TYR A 307 2.22 23.05 1.85
CA TYR A 307 3.53 23.31 1.26
C TYR A 307 3.40 24.10 -0.06
N GLY A 308 2.46 23.71 -0.92
CA GLY A 308 2.16 24.46 -2.15
C GLY A 308 1.66 25.87 -1.88
N ALA A 309 0.85 26.06 -0.87
CA ALA A 309 0.32 27.35 -0.43
C ALA A 309 1.36 28.24 0.29
N ARG A 310 2.61 27.79 0.41
CA ARG A 310 3.68 28.46 1.17
C ARG A 310 3.29 28.79 2.61
N ARG A 311 2.66 27.85 3.33
CA ARG A 311 2.26 27.95 4.74
C ARG A 311 3.15 27.08 5.64
N PRO A 312 4.42 27.42 5.86
CA PRO A 312 5.38 26.55 6.55
C PRO A 312 5.00 26.23 7.98
N ALA A 313 4.35 27.15 8.71
CA ALA A 313 3.83 26.90 10.06
C ALA A 313 2.78 25.77 10.06
N GLN A 314 1.89 25.72 9.05
CA GLN A 314 0.88 24.66 8.93
C GLN A 314 1.51 23.33 8.52
N VAL A 315 2.55 23.34 7.70
CA VAL A 315 3.31 22.12 7.35
C VAL A 315 3.99 21.55 8.59
N ARG A 316 4.68 22.38 9.40
CA ARG A 316 5.29 21.94 10.67
C ARG A 316 4.26 21.36 11.63
N LYS A 317 3.10 22.02 11.76
CA LYS A 317 2.01 21.53 12.60
C LYS A 317 1.47 20.19 12.10
N ALA A 318 1.30 20.02 10.78
CA ALA A 318 0.86 18.75 10.21
C ALA A 318 1.87 17.62 10.43
N MET A 319 3.18 17.89 10.26
CA MET A 319 4.24 16.94 10.58
C MET A 319 4.21 16.53 12.05
N LEU A 320 4.08 17.50 12.96
CA LEU A 320 4.04 17.23 14.40
C LEU A 320 2.82 16.39 14.79
N VAL A 321 1.62 16.76 14.32
CA VAL A 321 0.38 16.03 14.63
C VAL A 321 0.43 14.62 14.07
N MET A 322 0.87 14.45 12.83
CA MET A 322 1.05 13.13 12.21
C MET A 322 2.03 12.26 13.00
N SER A 323 3.19 12.83 13.34
CA SER A 323 4.21 12.11 14.11
C SER A 323 3.70 11.71 15.50
N ALA A 324 3.03 12.63 16.20
CA ALA A 324 2.47 12.36 17.52
C ALA A 324 1.39 11.27 17.49
N MET A 325 0.51 11.29 16.48
CA MET A 325 -0.53 10.25 16.30
C MET A 325 0.10 8.88 16.01
N ILE A 326 1.02 8.82 15.06
CA ILE A 326 1.65 7.55 14.65
C ILE A 326 2.50 6.99 15.79
N LEU A 327 3.41 7.78 16.36
CA LEU A 327 4.29 7.34 17.43
C LEU A 327 3.53 6.99 18.72
N GLY A 328 2.45 7.73 19.03
CA GLY A 328 1.56 7.41 20.16
C GLY A 328 0.84 6.08 19.97
N TYR A 329 0.26 5.85 18.79
CA TYR A 329 -0.34 4.56 18.43
C TYR A 329 0.69 3.42 18.48
N THR A 330 1.86 3.65 17.90
CA THR A 330 2.95 2.69 17.87
C THR A 330 3.41 2.30 19.27
N ALA A 331 3.57 3.27 20.17
CA ALA A 331 3.96 2.99 21.56
C ALA A 331 2.96 2.08 22.26
N ILE A 332 1.66 2.29 22.04
CA ILE A 332 0.59 1.44 22.60
C ILE A 332 0.68 0.02 22.01
N MET A 333 0.71 -0.09 20.69
CA MET A 333 0.74 -1.40 20.02
C MET A 333 2.04 -2.16 20.31
N TRP A 334 3.16 -1.46 20.35
CA TRP A 334 4.45 -2.06 20.71
C TRP A 334 4.44 -2.59 22.15
N SER A 335 3.87 -1.84 23.09
CA SER A 335 3.68 -2.33 24.47
C SER A 335 2.82 -3.60 24.51
N ILE A 336 1.72 -3.66 23.75
CA ILE A 336 0.87 -4.86 23.66
C ILE A 336 1.67 -6.04 23.09
N ILE A 337 2.44 -5.83 22.01
CA ILE A 337 3.25 -6.89 21.39
C ILE A 337 4.32 -7.43 22.35
N LEU A 338 4.93 -6.58 23.15
CA LEU A 338 5.97 -6.99 24.06
C LEU A 338 5.42 -7.68 25.33
N LEU A 339 4.28 -7.21 25.86
CA LEU A 339 3.68 -7.71 27.08
C LEU A 339 2.83 -8.96 26.83
N GLU A 340 2.01 -8.95 25.78
CA GLU A 340 1.01 -10.00 25.49
C GLU A 340 1.09 -10.52 24.04
N PRO A 341 2.27 -10.97 23.57
CA PRO A 341 2.44 -11.46 22.18
C PRO A 341 1.55 -12.67 21.88
N GLY A 342 1.32 -13.53 22.90
CA GLY A 342 0.49 -14.73 22.76
C GLY A 342 -0.95 -14.42 22.40
N ALA A 343 -1.52 -13.33 22.93
CA ALA A 343 -2.89 -12.93 22.62
C ALA A 343 -3.05 -12.56 21.13
N LEU A 344 -2.07 -11.86 20.56
CA LEU A 344 -2.08 -11.48 19.14
C LEU A 344 -1.89 -12.69 18.22
N ILE A 345 -1.01 -13.63 18.60
CA ILE A 345 -0.76 -14.84 17.82
C ILE A 345 -1.98 -15.74 17.80
N ARG A 346 -2.68 -15.88 18.93
CA ARG A 346 -3.93 -16.68 19.06
C ARG A 346 -5.07 -16.20 18.16
N ILE A 347 -5.05 -14.97 17.67
CA ILE A 347 -5.99 -14.51 16.65
C ILE A 347 -5.82 -15.30 15.33
N PHE A 348 -4.62 -15.78 15.06
CA PHE A 348 -4.26 -16.42 13.78
C PHE A 348 -4.06 -17.94 13.89
N SER A 349 -3.72 -18.46 15.06
CA SER A 349 -3.50 -19.89 15.28
C SER A 349 -3.87 -20.32 16.69
N SER A 350 -4.40 -21.54 16.79
CA SER A 350 -4.68 -22.23 18.07
C SER A 350 -3.66 -23.35 18.37
N ASP A 351 -2.67 -23.56 17.51
CA ASP A 351 -1.62 -24.56 17.69
C ASP A 351 -0.59 -24.07 18.73
N GLU A 352 -0.55 -24.69 19.89
CA GLU A 352 0.33 -24.30 21.00
C GLU A 352 1.83 -24.46 20.65
N THR A 353 2.21 -25.38 19.77
CA THR A 353 3.61 -25.53 19.35
C THR A 353 4.01 -24.36 18.49
N LEU A 354 3.16 -23.96 17.55
CA LEU A 354 3.39 -22.80 16.69
C LEU A 354 3.36 -21.49 17.49
N ILE A 355 2.47 -21.36 18.49
CA ILE A 355 2.40 -20.19 19.37
C ILE A 355 3.71 -20.05 20.17
N ARG A 356 4.23 -21.14 20.73
CA ARG A 356 5.47 -21.15 21.50
C ARG A 356 6.67 -20.64 20.69
N ASP A 357 6.78 -21.06 19.44
CA ASP A 357 7.88 -20.64 18.56
C ASP A 357 7.67 -19.25 17.97
N ALA A 358 6.40 -18.83 17.75
CA ALA A 358 6.06 -17.51 17.24
C ALA A 358 6.23 -16.37 18.27
N VAL A 359 6.08 -16.62 19.57
CA VAL A 359 6.23 -15.60 20.63
C VAL A 359 7.61 -14.94 20.61
N PRO A 360 8.73 -15.68 20.69
CA PRO A 360 10.05 -15.06 20.63
C PRO A 360 10.34 -14.41 19.28
N ALA A 361 9.89 -15.02 18.17
CA ALA A 361 10.05 -14.47 16.83
C ALA A 361 9.33 -13.12 16.68
N LEU A 362 8.09 -13.01 17.20
CA LEU A 362 7.32 -11.77 17.18
C LEU A 362 8.01 -10.67 17.99
N LYS A 363 8.48 -10.98 19.19
CA LYS A 363 9.22 -10.02 20.05
C LYS A 363 10.51 -9.54 19.36
N GLN A 364 11.26 -10.44 18.75
CA GLN A 364 12.46 -10.10 18.00
C GLN A 364 12.14 -9.22 16.81
N TYR A 365 11.16 -9.58 16.00
CA TYR A 365 10.77 -8.85 14.80
C TYR A 365 10.31 -7.42 15.09
N PHE A 366 9.60 -7.21 16.20
CA PHE A 366 9.11 -5.91 16.63
C PHE A 366 10.00 -5.18 17.63
N ALA A 367 11.25 -5.67 17.90
CA ALA A 367 12.13 -5.08 18.89
C ALA A 367 12.43 -3.59 18.68
N ALA A 368 12.42 -3.12 17.43
CA ALA A 368 12.65 -1.72 17.05
C ALA A 368 11.49 -1.13 16.22
N PHE A 369 10.25 -1.47 16.56
CA PHE A 369 9.07 -1.11 15.79
C PHE A 369 8.91 0.41 15.60
N ILE A 370 9.19 1.20 16.63
CA ILE A 370 9.10 2.65 16.59
C ILE A 370 9.97 3.29 15.48
N PHE A 371 11.13 2.70 15.18
CA PHE A 371 12.00 3.21 14.10
C PHE A 371 11.46 2.90 12.70
N MET A 372 10.67 1.85 12.56
CA MET A 372 9.96 1.58 11.31
C MET A 372 8.98 2.70 10.99
N ASP A 373 8.25 3.19 11.99
CA ASP A 373 7.29 4.27 11.83
C ASP A 373 7.98 5.61 11.59
N CYS A 374 9.14 5.83 12.17
CA CYS A 374 10.00 6.95 11.82
C CYS A 374 10.31 6.99 10.31
N GLN A 375 10.51 5.83 9.68
CA GLN A 375 10.65 5.78 8.22
C GLN A 375 9.37 6.12 7.49
N TYR A 376 8.21 5.57 7.88
CA TYR A 376 6.93 5.88 7.22
C TYR A 376 6.59 7.36 7.31
N ILE A 377 6.83 8.00 8.46
CA ILE A 377 6.68 9.44 8.65
C ILE A 377 7.61 10.20 7.68
N GLY A 378 8.92 9.90 7.70
CA GLY A 378 9.90 10.55 6.84
C GLY A 378 9.60 10.39 5.36
N GLN A 379 9.25 9.19 4.92
CA GLN A 379 8.85 8.88 3.54
C GLN A 379 7.61 9.67 3.11
N THR A 380 6.59 9.74 3.97
CA THR A 380 5.35 10.48 3.68
C THR A 380 5.64 11.96 3.54
N VAL A 381 6.47 12.54 4.42
CA VAL A 381 6.90 13.93 4.32
C VAL A 381 7.68 14.18 3.03
N PHE A 382 8.67 13.33 2.70
CA PHE A 382 9.46 13.49 1.47
C PHE A 382 8.58 13.42 0.22
N LYS A 383 7.66 12.48 0.13
CA LYS A 383 6.71 12.38 -1.00
C LYS A 383 5.79 13.60 -1.06
N SER A 384 5.20 13.99 0.06
CA SER A 384 4.25 15.10 0.14
C SER A 384 4.87 16.44 -0.21
N LEU A 385 6.16 16.64 0.06
CA LEU A 385 6.91 17.85 -0.25
C LEU A 385 7.72 17.75 -1.56
N ASN A 386 7.45 16.74 -2.39
CA ASN A 386 8.11 16.49 -3.68
C ASN A 386 9.64 16.29 -3.61
N LYS A 387 10.13 15.70 -2.51
CA LYS A 387 11.55 15.37 -2.31
C LYS A 387 11.88 13.98 -2.87
N LYS A 388 11.85 13.86 -4.19
CA LYS A 388 11.94 12.60 -4.95
C LYS A 388 13.20 11.78 -4.63
N LYS A 389 14.36 12.44 -4.61
CA LYS A 389 15.66 11.78 -4.38
C LYS A 389 15.70 11.09 -3.03
N GLN A 390 15.28 11.80 -1.98
CA GLN A 390 15.23 11.27 -0.62
C GLN A 390 14.21 10.14 -0.52
N ALA A 391 13.01 10.31 -1.10
CA ALA A 391 11.98 9.29 -1.08
C ALA A 391 12.44 7.97 -1.73
N ILE A 392 13.08 8.02 -2.91
CA ILE A 392 13.61 6.84 -3.61
C ILE A 392 14.78 6.24 -2.83
N PHE A 393 15.73 7.07 -2.38
CA PHE A 393 16.92 6.63 -1.66
C PHE A 393 16.54 5.80 -0.42
N PHE A 394 15.67 6.32 0.45
CA PHE A 394 15.27 5.61 1.67
C PHE A 394 14.37 4.40 1.40
N SER A 395 13.63 4.36 0.29
CA SER A 395 12.89 3.17 -0.11
C SER A 395 13.81 2.00 -0.45
N LEU A 396 14.94 2.27 -1.14
CA LEU A 396 15.92 1.26 -1.50
C LEU A 396 16.84 0.91 -0.32
N LEU A 397 17.34 1.92 0.40
CA LEU A 397 18.32 1.75 1.47
C LEU A 397 17.87 0.71 2.48
N ARG A 398 16.69 0.86 3.05
CA ARG A 398 16.22 -0.04 4.11
C ARG A 398 16.00 -1.46 3.62
N LYS A 399 15.22 -1.63 2.56
CA LYS A 399 14.78 -2.97 2.15
C LYS A 399 15.83 -3.72 1.32
N VAL A 400 16.42 -3.08 0.33
CA VAL A 400 17.36 -3.74 -0.59
C VAL A 400 18.77 -3.75 -0.03
N VAL A 401 19.26 -2.61 0.49
CA VAL A 401 20.65 -2.48 0.89
C VAL A 401 20.90 -3.03 2.31
N ILE A 402 19.90 -2.96 3.20
CA ILE A 402 20.08 -3.39 4.59
C ILE A 402 19.37 -4.72 4.85
N VAL A 403 18.04 -4.83 4.68
CA VAL A 403 17.28 -6.03 5.08
C VAL A 403 17.74 -7.25 4.30
N VAL A 404 17.77 -7.20 2.96
CA VAL A 404 18.11 -8.38 2.15
C VAL A 404 19.48 -8.94 2.49
N PRO A 405 20.60 -8.16 2.53
CA PRO A 405 21.89 -8.68 2.96
C PRO A 405 21.89 -9.20 4.40
N LEU A 406 21.24 -8.51 5.35
CA LEU A 406 21.20 -8.97 6.74
C LEU A 406 20.42 -10.28 6.90
N THR A 407 19.36 -10.50 6.08
CA THR A 407 18.59 -11.75 6.08
C THR A 407 19.45 -12.98 5.74
N TYR A 408 20.51 -12.81 4.97
CA TYR A 408 21.50 -13.87 4.69
C TYR A 408 22.67 -13.82 5.65
N PHE A 409 23.22 -12.63 5.93
CA PHE A 409 24.45 -12.47 6.75
C PHE A 409 24.25 -12.93 8.19
N MET A 410 23.17 -12.53 8.85
CA MET A 410 22.95 -12.85 10.28
C MET A 410 22.74 -14.37 10.52
N PRO A 411 21.89 -15.09 9.74
CA PRO A 411 21.71 -16.52 9.93
C PRO A 411 22.95 -17.36 9.62
N TYR A 412 23.62 -17.08 8.50
CA TYR A 412 24.70 -17.93 8.00
C TYR A 412 26.09 -17.53 8.53
N THR A 413 26.43 -16.23 8.54
CA THR A 413 27.76 -15.76 8.92
C THR A 413 27.89 -15.57 10.43
N LEU A 414 26.85 -15.01 11.08
CA LEU A 414 26.84 -14.85 12.54
C LEU A 414 26.29 -16.09 13.28
N HIS A 415 25.91 -17.14 12.54
CA HIS A 415 25.37 -18.39 13.08
C HIS A 415 24.12 -18.21 13.96
N MET A 416 23.30 -17.17 13.70
CA MET A 416 22.11 -16.87 14.50
C MET A 416 20.89 -17.72 14.09
N GLY A 417 21.01 -18.53 13.04
CA GLY A 417 19.92 -19.37 12.54
C GLY A 417 18.64 -18.57 12.22
N THR A 418 17.48 -19.13 12.57
CA THR A 418 16.17 -18.48 12.34
C THR A 418 16.05 -17.14 13.04
N GLY A 419 16.61 -16.97 14.23
CA GLY A 419 16.61 -15.70 14.98
C GLY A 419 17.24 -14.56 14.20
N GLY A 420 18.30 -14.84 13.42
CA GLY A 420 18.94 -13.85 12.56
C GLY A 420 18.01 -13.27 11.49
N VAL A 421 17.09 -14.09 10.92
CA VAL A 421 16.09 -13.61 9.96
C VAL A 421 15.12 -12.63 10.61
N PHE A 422 14.61 -12.95 11.81
CA PHE A 422 13.69 -12.07 12.53
C PHE A 422 14.35 -10.78 13.05
N LEU A 423 15.65 -10.80 13.34
CA LEU A 423 16.41 -9.63 13.77
C LEU A 423 16.87 -8.72 12.61
N ALA A 424 16.90 -9.20 11.39
CA ALA A 424 17.28 -8.39 10.23
C ALA A 424 16.38 -7.15 10.04
N GLU A 425 15.07 -7.31 10.26
CA GLU A 425 14.10 -6.20 10.15
C GLU A 425 14.31 -5.12 11.23
N PRO A 426 14.35 -5.40 12.54
CA PRO A 426 14.60 -4.37 13.57
C PRO A 426 15.95 -3.67 13.41
N VAL A 427 17.02 -4.37 13.05
CA VAL A 427 18.32 -3.72 12.78
C VAL A 427 18.21 -2.73 11.63
N SER A 428 17.53 -3.12 10.56
CA SER A 428 17.28 -2.23 9.42
C SER A 428 16.39 -1.04 9.78
N ASN A 429 15.43 -1.25 10.68
CA ASN A 429 14.54 -0.19 11.15
C ASN A 429 15.32 0.88 11.91
N VAL A 430 16.21 0.48 12.83
CA VAL A 430 17.07 1.44 13.57
C VAL A 430 17.94 2.24 12.61
N ILE A 431 18.64 1.56 11.71
CA ILE A 431 19.56 2.23 10.77
C ILE A 431 18.79 3.03 9.73
N GLY A 432 17.94 2.37 8.92
CA GLY A 432 17.27 3.00 7.80
C GLY A 432 16.15 3.94 8.22
N GLY A 433 15.34 3.54 9.21
CA GLY A 433 14.24 4.35 9.75
C GLY A 433 14.75 5.56 10.52
N GLY A 434 15.74 5.37 11.39
CA GLY A 434 16.41 6.46 12.15
C GLY A 434 17.05 7.47 11.20
N LEU A 435 17.84 7.01 10.22
CA LEU A 435 18.46 7.90 9.21
C LEU A 435 17.42 8.65 8.39
N CYS A 436 16.33 8.00 7.97
CA CYS A 436 15.25 8.65 7.22
C CYS A 436 14.61 9.79 8.01
N PHE A 437 14.27 9.53 9.27
CA PHE A 437 13.64 10.51 10.15
C PHE A 437 14.58 11.69 10.47
N VAL A 438 15.82 11.42 10.85
CA VAL A 438 16.83 12.45 11.12
C VAL A 438 17.08 13.30 9.86
N THR A 439 17.25 12.66 8.70
CA THR A 439 17.42 13.39 7.43
C THR A 439 16.21 14.26 7.12
N MET A 440 14.98 13.77 7.37
CA MET A 440 13.77 14.57 7.22
C MET A 440 13.81 15.82 8.11
N LEU A 441 14.13 15.66 9.39
CA LEU A 441 14.22 16.80 10.32
C LEU A 441 15.31 17.80 9.89
N CYS A 442 16.51 17.31 9.55
CA CYS A 442 17.64 18.15 9.16
C CYS A 442 17.47 18.85 7.81
N THR A 443 16.65 18.33 6.90
CA THR A 443 16.45 18.93 5.58
C THR A 443 15.19 19.79 5.51
N ILE A 444 14.09 19.30 6.07
CA ILE A 444 12.78 19.95 5.90
C ILE A 444 12.59 21.09 6.90
N LEU A 445 12.98 20.93 8.18
CA LEU A 445 12.79 22.02 9.16
C LEU A 445 13.56 23.30 8.82
N PRO A 446 14.85 23.25 8.39
CA PRO A 446 15.54 24.45 7.95
C PRO A 446 14.94 25.06 6.68
N GLU A 447 14.47 24.24 5.74
CA GLU A 447 13.78 24.73 4.55
C GLU A 447 12.49 25.50 4.92
N LEU A 448 11.67 24.95 5.83
CA LEU A 448 10.45 25.59 6.29
C LEU A 448 10.75 26.89 7.07
N LYS A 449 11.85 26.94 7.84
CA LYS A 449 12.28 28.19 8.50
C LYS A 449 12.66 29.26 7.49
N ARG A 450 13.39 28.91 6.42
CA ARG A 450 13.74 29.85 5.34
C ARG A 450 12.49 30.36 4.62
N LEU A 451 11.48 29.52 4.43
CA LEU A 451 10.22 29.95 3.83
C LEU A 451 9.42 30.90 4.75
N ASP A 452 9.52 30.74 6.07
CA ASP A 452 8.92 31.71 7.03
C ASP A 452 9.61 33.07 6.98
N SER A 453 10.95 33.09 6.90
CA SER A 453 11.72 34.34 6.88
C SER A 453 11.63 35.09 5.54
N ALA A 454 11.11 34.46 4.48
CA ALA A 454 10.93 35.05 3.16
C ALA A 454 9.50 35.58 2.92
N GLN A 455 8.60 35.48 3.91
CA GLN A 455 7.25 36.05 3.93
C GLN A 455 7.23 37.31 4.77
#